data_a1d02bff090651f0c2541edc775d9b8e
#
_entry.id   a1d02bff090651f0c2541edc775d9b8e
#
_cell.length_a   1.000
_cell.length_b   1.000
_cell.length_c   1.000
_cell.angle_alpha   90.00
_cell.angle_beta   90.00
_cell.angle_gamma   90.00
#
_symmetry.space_group_name_H-M   'P 1'
#
loop_
_entity.id
_entity.type
_entity.pdbx_description
1 polymer ?
#
loop_
_entity_poly.entity_id
_entity_poly.type
_entity_poly.pdbx_seq_one_letter_code
_entity_poly.pdbx_strand_id
1 'polypeptide(L)'
;SEVGHLNIGAGRVLYQDLVKINRAVADGSIGDNPEVKALIDHCREKGCALHVMGLLSDGGVHSLNSHMYAFLRLAKAAGLEKVYVHGFLDGRDTDPKSGEGFVKDLLAEMARPDTAGELVSLVGRYWAMDRDKRWERVRRAYDLLVKGVGNPVADMPDAVRVSYRQGITDEFLEP
;
A
#
# COMPACT_ATOMS: atom_id res chain seq x y z
N SER A 1 23.31 -8.11 0.35
CA SER A 1 24.74 -8.25 0.75
C SER A 1 25.06 -7.51 2.05
N GLU A 2 24.54 -6.33 2.29
CA GLU A 2 24.73 -5.57 3.55
C GLU A 2 24.30 -6.37 4.78
N VAL A 3 23.15 -7.02 4.72
CA VAL A 3 22.59 -7.84 5.80
C VAL A 3 23.47 -9.06 6.11
N GLY A 4 24.01 -9.68 5.04
CA GLY A 4 24.94 -10.79 5.22
C GLY A 4 26.19 -10.39 6.03
N HIS A 5 26.78 -9.25 5.71
CA HIS A 5 27.93 -8.70 6.43
C HIS A 5 27.59 -8.33 7.89
N LEU A 6 26.41 -7.72 8.10
CA LEU A 6 25.94 -7.42 9.46
C LEU A 6 25.72 -8.67 10.30
N ASN A 7 25.14 -9.73 9.72
CA ASN A 7 24.95 -11.01 10.41
C ASN A 7 26.27 -11.69 10.77
N ILE A 8 27.24 -11.67 9.84
CA ILE A 8 28.58 -12.22 10.08
C ILE A 8 29.28 -11.43 11.20
N GLY A 9 29.26 -10.09 11.12
CA GLY A 9 29.90 -9.23 12.13
C GLY A 9 29.25 -9.32 13.50
N ALA A 10 27.94 -9.54 13.57
CA ALA A 10 27.21 -9.65 14.82
C ALA A 10 27.27 -11.06 15.46
N GLY A 11 27.72 -12.07 14.72
CA GLY A 11 27.70 -13.47 15.15
C GLY A 11 26.29 -14.03 15.43
N ARG A 12 25.25 -13.36 14.94
CA ARG A 12 23.84 -13.76 15.11
C ARG A 12 23.00 -13.27 13.96
N VAL A 13 21.83 -13.88 13.76
CA VAL A 13 20.84 -13.42 12.77
C VAL A 13 20.23 -12.09 13.22
N LEU A 14 20.45 -11.05 12.43
CA LEU A 14 19.80 -9.75 12.56
C LEU A 14 18.65 -9.68 11.56
N TYR A 15 17.43 -9.67 12.06
CA TYR A 15 16.27 -9.55 11.20
C TYR A 15 16.11 -8.10 10.73
N GLN A 16 16.03 -7.94 9.40
CA GLN A 16 15.63 -6.65 8.80
C GLN A 16 14.19 -6.33 9.13
N ASP A 17 13.82 -5.07 8.94
CA ASP A 17 12.48 -4.59 9.26
C ASP A 17 11.39 -5.32 8.48
N LEU A 18 11.63 -5.64 7.20
CA LEU A 18 10.72 -6.45 6.41
C LEU A 18 10.42 -7.80 7.09
N VAL A 19 11.46 -8.49 7.57
CA VAL A 19 11.30 -9.80 8.25
C VAL A 19 10.60 -9.66 9.59
N LYS A 20 10.89 -8.58 10.33
CA LYS A 20 10.22 -8.29 11.61
C LYS A 20 8.74 -8.04 11.40
N ILE A 21 8.38 -7.21 10.39
CA ILE A 21 6.99 -6.90 10.06
C ILE A 21 6.28 -8.16 9.55
N ASN A 22 6.90 -8.94 8.66
CA ASN A 22 6.32 -10.20 8.19
C ASN A 22 5.97 -11.14 9.35
N ARG A 23 6.84 -11.26 10.36
CA ARG A 23 6.58 -12.07 11.55
C ARG A 23 5.43 -11.51 12.37
N ALA A 24 5.45 -10.20 12.63
CA ALA A 24 4.40 -9.54 13.39
C ALA A 24 3.03 -9.60 12.69
N VAL A 25 3.00 -9.62 11.36
CA VAL A 25 1.78 -9.86 10.58
C VAL A 25 1.34 -11.31 10.69
N ALA A 26 2.29 -12.26 10.58
CA ALA A 26 1.98 -13.70 10.60
C ALA A 26 1.48 -14.20 11.97
N ASP A 27 2.02 -13.68 13.06
CA ASP A 27 1.62 -14.04 14.43
C ASP A 27 0.54 -13.10 15.03
N GLY A 28 0.14 -12.06 14.29
CA GLY A 28 -0.87 -11.09 14.70
C GLY A 28 -0.36 -9.99 15.64
N SER A 29 0.89 -10.05 16.11
CA SER A 29 1.44 -9.09 17.07
C SER A 29 1.58 -7.67 16.52
N ILE A 30 1.45 -7.48 15.20
CA ILE A 30 1.39 -6.14 14.59
C ILE A 30 0.24 -5.32 15.19
N GLY A 31 -0.88 -5.96 15.54
CA GLY A 31 -2.02 -5.34 16.22
C GLY A 31 -1.73 -4.94 17.67
N ASP A 32 -0.70 -5.50 18.28
CA ASP A 32 -0.27 -5.15 19.65
C ASP A 32 0.67 -3.95 19.71
N ASN A 33 1.15 -3.50 18.54
CA ASN A 33 1.99 -2.31 18.47
C ASN A 33 1.23 -1.09 19.04
N PRO A 34 1.80 -0.35 20.01
CA PRO A 34 1.12 0.75 20.68
C PRO A 34 0.71 1.89 19.71
N GLU A 35 1.51 2.16 18.69
CA GLU A 35 1.21 3.20 17.69
C GLU A 35 0.05 2.77 16.78
N VAL A 36 0.00 1.49 16.40
CA VAL A 36 -1.13 0.94 15.63
C VAL A 36 -2.41 1.00 16.44
N LYS A 37 -2.36 0.59 17.72
CA LYS A 37 -3.50 0.71 18.64
C LYS A 37 -3.96 2.15 18.78
N ALA A 38 -3.05 3.08 19.06
CA ALA A 38 -3.38 4.49 19.23
C ALA A 38 -4.03 5.09 17.98
N LEU A 39 -3.55 4.72 16.78
CA LEU A 39 -4.16 5.16 15.52
C LEU A 39 -5.59 4.63 15.35
N ILE A 40 -5.79 3.34 15.59
CA ILE A 40 -7.11 2.70 15.47
C ILE A 40 -8.09 3.29 16.51
N ASP A 41 -7.65 3.43 17.76
CA ASP A 41 -8.45 4.00 18.83
C ASP A 41 -8.82 5.45 18.52
N HIS A 42 -7.89 6.25 17.99
CA HIS A 42 -8.19 7.61 17.55
C HIS A 42 -9.28 7.65 16.49
N CYS A 43 -9.16 6.80 15.45
CA CYS A 43 -10.18 6.74 14.38
C CYS A 43 -11.55 6.35 14.94
N ARG A 44 -11.59 5.37 15.85
CA ARG A 44 -12.83 4.89 16.48
C ARG A 44 -13.47 5.97 17.36
N GLU A 45 -12.69 6.61 18.23
CA GLU A 45 -13.19 7.62 19.17
C GLU A 45 -13.65 8.90 18.47
N LYS A 46 -12.95 9.30 17.42
CA LYS A 46 -13.28 10.53 16.67
C LYS A 46 -14.27 10.29 15.52
N GLY A 47 -14.57 9.05 15.18
CA GLY A 47 -15.39 8.71 14.00
C GLY A 47 -14.77 9.19 12.68
N CYS A 48 -13.45 9.35 12.64
CA CYS A 48 -12.75 9.79 11.44
C CYS A 48 -12.32 8.60 10.56
N ALA A 49 -11.94 8.90 9.33
CA ALA A 49 -11.49 7.89 8.39
C ALA A 49 -10.04 7.44 8.67
N LEU A 50 -9.78 6.15 8.46
CA LEU A 50 -8.43 5.60 8.35
C LEU A 50 -8.03 5.59 6.88
N HIS A 51 -6.92 6.25 6.55
CA HIS A 51 -6.33 6.19 5.22
C HIS A 51 -5.07 5.32 5.24
N VAL A 52 -5.05 4.29 4.39
CA VAL A 52 -3.90 3.39 4.21
C VAL A 52 -3.32 3.65 2.83
N MET A 53 -2.03 3.93 2.74
CA MET A 53 -1.36 4.19 1.46
C MET A 53 -0.02 3.48 1.36
N GLY A 54 0.34 3.08 0.17
CA GLY A 54 1.63 2.44 -0.10
C GLY A 54 1.70 1.74 -1.45
N LEU A 55 2.87 1.17 -1.72
CA LEU A 55 3.07 0.35 -2.91
C LEU A 55 2.19 -0.90 -2.83
N LEU A 56 1.42 -1.11 -3.89
CA LEU A 56 0.56 -2.26 -4.08
C LEU A 56 1.30 -3.29 -4.93
N SER A 57 2.17 -4.06 -4.30
CA SER A 57 2.95 -5.13 -4.94
C SER A 57 3.44 -6.17 -3.93
N ASP A 58 4.00 -7.25 -4.42
CA ASP A 58 4.66 -8.32 -3.66
C ASP A 58 6.20 -8.28 -3.75
N GLY A 59 6.76 -7.22 -4.33
CA GLY A 59 8.20 -7.07 -4.55
C GLY A 59 9.04 -7.04 -3.27
N GLY A 60 8.44 -6.66 -2.14
CA GLY A 60 9.08 -6.73 -0.83
C GLY A 60 10.26 -5.79 -0.61
N VAL A 61 10.46 -4.80 -1.47
CA VAL A 61 11.52 -3.79 -1.35
C VAL A 61 11.08 -2.63 -0.46
N HIS A 62 9.91 -2.08 -0.72
CA HIS A 62 9.35 -0.95 0.02
C HIS A 62 8.06 -1.30 0.76
N SER A 63 7.32 -2.28 0.28
CA SER A 63 6.02 -2.69 0.79
C SER A 63 5.73 -4.15 0.43
N LEU A 64 4.74 -4.73 1.10
CA LEU A 64 4.12 -5.99 0.73
C LEU A 64 2.60 -5.86 0.87
N ASN A 65 1.85 -6.38 -0.10
CA ASN A 65 0.38 -6.43 -0.06
C ASN A 65 -0.14 -7.07 1.22
N SER A 66 0.53 -8.13 1.71
CA SER A 66 0.15 -8.83 2.96
C SER A 66 0.17 -7.90 4.19
N HIS A 67 1.04 -6.90 4.22
CA HIS A 67 1.07 -5.92 5.30
C HIS A 67 -0.17 -5.02 5.25
N MET A 68 -0.50 -4.52 4.06
CA MET A 68 -1.71 -3.72 3.86
C MET A 68 -2.96 -4.52 4.26
N TYR A 69 -3.07 -5.76 3.82
CA TYR A 69 -4.21 -6.65 4.16
C TYR A 69 -4.34 -6.86 5.68
N ALA A 70 -3.22 -6.99 6.39
CA ALA A 70 -3.24 -7.09 7.85
C ALA A 70 -3.85 -5.85 8.51
N PHE A 71 -3.50 -4.64 8.04
CA PHE A 71 -4.10 -3.40 8.55
C PHE A 71 -5.59 -3.30 8.25
N LEU A 72 -6.04 -3.74 7.07
CA LEU A 72 -7.46 -3.75 6.71
C LEU A 72 -8.27 -4.70 7.60
N ARG A 73 -7.70 -5.88 7.94
CA ARG A 73 -8.31 -6.82 8.90
C ARG A 73 -8.34 -6.26 10.31
N LEU A 74 -7.27 -5.61 10.77
CA LEU A 74 -7.24 -4.94 12.08
C LEU A 74 -8.31 -3.84 12.17
N ALA A 75 -8.45 -3.03 11.12
CA ALA A 75 -9.47 -2.00 11.03
C ALA A 75 -10.89 -2.61 11.11
N LYS A 76 -11.13 -3.73 10.42
CA LYS A 76 -12.40 -4.47 10.49
C LYS A 76 -12.67 -5.00 11.89
N ALA A 77 -11.70 -5.65 12.50
CA ALA A 77 -11.81 -6.21 13.85
C ALA A 77 -12.08 -5.12 14.91
N ALA A 78 -11.57 -3.91 14.68
CA ALA A 78 -11.80 -2.74 15.53
C ALA A 78 -13.14 -2.02 15.26
N GLY A 79 -13.92 -2.47 14.27
CA GLY A 79 -15.21 -1.88 13.91
C GLY A 79 -15.11 -0.55 13.15
N LEU A 80 -13.98 -0.26 12.49
CA LEU A 80 -13.86 0.94 11.67
C LEU A 80 -14.67 0.80 10.38
N GLU A 81 -15.56 1.76 10.11
CA GLU A 81 -16.43 1.77 8.92
C GLU A 81 -15.81 2.54 7.75
N LYS A 82 -15.00 3.57 8.06
CA LYS A 82 -14.39 4.45 7.05
C LYS A 82 -12.91 4.12 6.91
N VAL A 83 -12.61 3.21 5.99
CA VAL A 83 -11.23 2.78 5.70
C VAL A 83 -10.98 2.94 4.20
N TYR A 84 -10.04 3.80 3.84
CA TYR A 84 -9.74 4.13 2.44
C TYR A 84 -8.32 3.75 2.09
N VAL A 85 -8.16 3.09 0.95
CA VAL A 85 -6.85 2.66 0.43
C VAL A 85 -6.47 3.50 -0.78
N HIS A 86 -5.23 3.96 -0.77
CA HIS A 86 -4.57 4.66 -1.86
C HIS A 86 -3.41 3.79 -2.35
N GLY A 87 -3.61 3.11 -3.48
CA GLY A 87 -2.63 2.19 -4.05
C GLY A 87 -1.61 2.93 -4.91
N PHE A 88 -0.31 2.67 -4.69
CA PHE A 88 0.74 3.09 -5.59
C PHE A 88 1.19 1.90 -6.40
N LEU A 89 1.10 1.97 -7.74
CA LEU A 89 1.55 0.89 -8.61
C LEU A 89 3.06 0.89 -8.75
N ASP A 90 3.66 -0.29 -8.78
CA ASP A 90 5.10 -0.50 -8.71
C ASP A 90 5.78 -0.46 -10.08
N GLY A 91 5.85 -1.57 -10.76
CA GLY A 91 6.46 -1.70 -12.08
C GLY A 91 7.98 -1.53 -12.15
N ARG A 92 8.66 -1.45 -10.98
CA ARG A 92 10.14 -1.41 -10.88
C ARG A 92 10.70 -2.59 -10.11
N ASP A 93 10.09 -2.91 -8.98
CA ASP A 93 10.47 -4.03 -8.13
C ASP A 93 9.67 -5.29 -8.49
N THR A 94 8.68 -5.15 -9.36
CA THR A 94 7.85 -6.20 -9.98
C THR A 94 7.72 -5.98 -11.48
N ASP A 95 7.10 -6.92 -12.19
CA ASP A 95 6.84 -6.78 -13.64
C ASP A 95 6.06 -5.48 -13.93
N PRO A 96 6.45 -4.72 -14.97
CA PRO A 96 5.85 -3.43 -15.30
C PRO A 96 4.35 -3.45 -15.61
N LYS A 97 3.76 -4.62 -15.78
CA LYS A 97 2.32 -4.80 -16.09
C LYS A 97 1.64 -5.79 -15.15
N SER A 98 2.12 -5.91 -13.91
CA SER A 98 1.53 -6.76 -12.87
C SER A 98 0.46 -6.07 -12.04
N GLY A 99 0.37 -4.75 -12.10
CA GLY A 99 -0.50 -3.93 -11.24
C GLY A 99 -1.98 -4.25 -11.38
N GLU A 100 -2.48 -4.59 -12.57
CA GLU A 100 -3.87 -5.04 -12.74
C GLU A 100 -4.18 -6.26 -11.84
N GLY A 101 -3.24 -7.22 -11.76
CA GLY A 101 -3.35 -8.40 -10.89
C GLY A 101 -3.40 -7.99 -9.42
N PHE A 102 -2.48 -7.17 -8.97
CA PHE A 102 -2.43 -6.70 -7.57
C PHE A 102 -3.67 -5.91 -7.16
N VAL A 103 -4.23 -5.10 -8.07
CA VAL A 103 -5.50 -4.38 -7.82
C VAL A 103 -6.65 -5.38 -7.65
N LYS A 104 -6.75 -6.40 -8.50
CA LYS A 104 -7.75 -7.46 -8.37
C LYS A 104 -7.63 -8.23 -7.08
N ASP A 105 -6.41 -8.59 -6.68
CA ASP A 105 -6.14 -9.31 -5.43
C ASP A 105 -6.55 -8.46 -4.21
N LEU A 106 -6.26 -7.15 -4.23
CA LEU A 106 -6.70 -6.23 -3.17
C LEU A 106 -8.22 -6.14 -3.10
N LEU A 107 -8.91 -6.00 -4.24
CA LEU A 107 -10.37 -5.97 -4.27
C LEU A 107 -10.99 -7.28 -3.79
N ALA A 108 -10.39 -8.42 -4.14
CA ALA A 108 -10.81 -9.72 -3.64
C ALA A 108 -10.60 -9.86 -2.12
N GLU A 109 -9.49 -9.33 -1.59
CA GLU A 109 -9.24 -9.28 -0.15
C GLU A 109 -10.28 -8.39 0.57
N MET A 110 -10.59 -7.21 0.01
CA MET A 110 -11.59 -6.29 0.57
C MET A 110 -13.01 -6.86 0.55
N ALA A 111 -13.31 -7.76 -0.38
CA ALA A 111 -14.61 -8.45 -0.44
C ALA A 111 -14.80 -9.51 0.66
N ARG A 112 -13.77 -9.85 1.41
CA ARG A 112 -13.85 -10.82 2.51
C ARG A 112 -14.59 -10.24 3.70
N PRO A 113 -15.36 -11.06 4.45
CA PRO A 113 -16.15 -10.58 5.59
C PRO A 113 -15.29 -10.08 6.77
N ASP A 114 -14.03 -10.52 6.84
CA ASP A 114 -13.05 -10.17 7.88
C ASP A 114 -12.15 -8.99 7.50
N THR A 115 -12.42 -8.32 6.37
CA THR A 115 -11.62 -7.20 5.88
C THR A 115 -12.50 -5.95 5.73
N ALA A 116 -11.93 -4.78 6.05
CA ALA A 116 -12.55 -3.48 5.78
C ALA A 116 -11.76 -2.76 4.69
N GLY A 117 -12.40 -1.80 4.04
CA GLY A 117 -11.72 -0.85 3.17
C GLY A 117 -12.36 -0.70 1.80
N GLU A 118 -12.05 0.42 1.20
CA GLU A 118 -12.42 0.80 -0.16
C GLU A 118 -11.18 1.34 -0.88
N LEU A 119 -10.89 0.83 -2.07
CA LEU A 119 -9.83 1.36 -2.91
C LEU A 119 -10.34 2.62 -3.59
N VAL A 120 -9.81 3.79 -3.20
CA VAL A 120 -10.32 5.10 -3.63
C VAL A 120 -9.41 5.82 -4.59
N SER A 121 -8.13 5.44 -4.69
CA SER A 121 -7.23 6.02 -5.69
C SER A 121 -6.09 5.08 -6.07
N LEU A 122 -5.64 5.23 -7.32
CA LEU A 122 -4.44 4.59 -7.85
C LEU A 122 -3.55 5.64 -8.51
N VAL A 123 -2.24 5.46 -8.37
CA VAL A 123 -1.24 6.28 -9.05
C VAL A 123 0.07 5.50 -9.15
N GLY A 124 0.83 5.68 -10.21
CA GLY A 124 2.14 5.06 -10.36
C GLY A 124 3.18 5.67 -9.41
N ARG A 125 4.13 4.86 -8.97
CA ARG A 125 5.19 5.28 -8.05
C ARG A 125 6.07 6.41 -8.59
N TYR A 126 6.14 6.59 -9.89
CA TYR A 126 6.85 7.69 -10.53
C TYR A 126 6.36 9.06 -10.03
N TRP A 127 5.08 9.17 -9.72
CA TRP A 127 4.45 10.37 -9.18
C TRP A 127 4.46 10.41 -7.65
N ALA A 128 4.10 9.29 -7.01
CA ALA A 128 3.89 9.24 -5.57
C ALA A 128 5.17 9.06 -4.75
N MET A 129 6.23 8.52 -5.36
CA MET A 129 7.47 8.17 -4.66
C MET A 129 8.70 8.83 -5.26
N ASP A 130 8.55 10.03 -5.82
CA ASP A 130 9.69 10.81 -6.31
C ASP A 130 10.64 11.14 -5.15
N ARG A 131 11.92 10.90 -5.35
CA ARG A 131 13.01 11.20 -4.42
C ARG A 131 14.09 12.12 -5.02
N ASP A 132 13.80 12.66 -6.22
CA ASP A 132 14.72 13.50 -6.96
C ASP A 132 14.35 15.00 -6.87
N LYS A 133 13.42 15.34 -5.94
CA LYS A 133 12.92 16.70 -5.73
C LYS A 133 12.22 17.29 -6.97
N ARG A 134 11.55 16.44 -7.72
CA ARG A 134 10.74 16.84 -8.86
C ARG A 134 9.33 17.19 -8.39
N TRP A 135 9.19 18.41 -7.91
CA TRP A 135 7.98 18.88 -7.23
C TRP A 135 6.73 18.83 -8.11
N GLU A 136 6.87 18.94 -9.43
CA GLU A 136 5.79 18.78 -10.41
C GLU A 136 5.21 17.36 -10.41
N ARG A 137 6.04 16.33 -10.13
CA ARG A 137 5.57 14.94 -9.98
C ARG A 137 4.88 14.76 -8.64
N VAL A 138 5.56 15.15 -7.56
CA VAL A 138 5.01 15.07 -6.20
C VAL A 138 3.67 15.77 -6.11
N ARG A 139 3.51 16.93 -6.76
CA ARG A 139 2.28 17.69 -6.77
C ARG A 139 1.10 16.91 -7.33
N ARG A 140 1.29 16.13 -8.41
CA ARG A 140 0.20 15.32 -8.99
C ARG A 140 -0.34 14.29 -8.01
N ALA A 141 0.55 13.54 -7.35
CA ALA A 141 0.15 12.59 -6.32
C ALA A 141 -0.45 13.29 -5.09
N TYR A 142 0.11 14.42 -4.68
CA TYR A 142 -0.44 15.22 -3.58
C TYR A 142 -1.85 15.74 -3.90
N ASP A 143 -2.07 16.30 -5.08
CA ASP A 143 -3.38 16.81 -5.48
C ASP A 143 -4.43 15.68 -5.57
N LEU A 144 -4.02 14.46 -6.00
CA LEU A 144 -4.88 13.28 -5.94
C LEU A 144 -5.26 12.94 -4.49
N LEU A 145 -4.26 12.79 -3.61
CA LEU A 145 -4.47 12.29 -2.25
C LEU A 145 -5.20 13.30 -1.35
N VAL A 146 -4.92 14.61 -1.51
CA VAL A 146 -5.42 15.65 -0.60
C VAL A 146 -6.66 16.35 -1.16
N LYS A 147 -6.75 16.47 -2.48
CA LYS A 147 -7.83 17.23 -3.15
C LYS A 147 -8.76 16.36 -3.98
N GLY A 148 -8.45 15.08 -4.17
CA GLY A 148 -9.22 14.19 -5.05
C GLY A 148 -9.12 14.57 -6.53
N VAL A 149 -8.04 15.25 -6.94
CA VAL A 149 -7.84 15.64 -8.34
C VAL A 149 -7.19 14.49 -9.10
N GLY A 150 -7.93 13.92 -10.04
CA GLY A 150 -7.47 12.81 -10.87
C GLY A 150 -8.51 12.46 -11.94
N ASN A 151 -8.25 11.41 -12.66
CA ASN A 151 -9.16 10.88 -13.68
C ASN A 151 -10.16 9.92 -13.02
N PRO A 152 -11.46 10.28 -12.92
CA PRO A 152 -12.44 9.39 -12.30
C PRO A 152 -12.67 8.16 -13.18
N VAL A 153 -12.66 6.99 -12.54
CA VAL A 153 -12.90 5.70 -13.21
C VAL A 153 -13.94 4.89 -12.45
N ALA A 154 -14.74 4.12 -13.17
CA ALA A 154 -15.73 3.25 -12.56
C ALA A 154 -15.13 1.88 -12.15
N ASP A 155 -14.10 1.43 -12.85
CA ASP A 155 -13.44 0.13 -12.67
C ASP A 155 -11.92 0.33 -12.70
N MET A 156 -11.28 0.19 -11.54
CA MET A 156 -9.84 0.42 -11.43
C MET A 156 -8.98 -0.63 -12.14
N PRO A 157 -9.27 -1.95 -12.07
CA PRO A 157 -8.60 -2.94 -12.90
C PRO A 157 -8.68 -2.66 -14.39
N ASP A 158 -9.85 -2.25 -14.88
CA ASP A 158 -10.01 -1.89 -16.29
C ASP A 158 -9.21 -0.64 -16.67
N ALA A 159 -9.20 0.36 -15.83
CA ALA A 159 -8.39 1.57 -16.04
C ALA A 159 -6.89 1.25 -16.16
N VAL A 160 -6.35 0.39 -15.31
CA VAL A 160 -4.96 -0.09 -15.40
C VAL A 160 -4.73 -0.84 -16.72
N ARG A 161 -5.65 -1.73 -17.12
CA ARG A 161 -5.56 -2.44 -18.38
C ARG A 161 -5.62 -1.52 -19.60
N VAL A 162 -6.45 -0.48 -19.54
CA VAL A 162 -6.53 0.55 -20.59
C VAL A 162 -5.20 1.31 -20.70
N SER A 163 -4.58 1.68 -19.57
CA SER A 163 -3.28 2.36 -19.59
C SER A 163 -2.20 1.51 -20.28
N TYR A 164 -2.21 0.19 -20.07
CA TYR A 164 -1.27 -0.73 -20.75
C TYR A 164 -1.44 -0.72 -22.28
N ARG A 165 -2.69 -0.59 -22.79
CA ARG A 165 -2.95 -0.46 -24.23
C ARG A 165 -2.41 0.83 -24.80
N GLN A 166 -2.29 1.86 -23.97
CA GLN A 166 -1.71 3.16 -24.33
C GLN A 166 -0.18 3.19 -24.16
N GLY A 167 0.42 2.08 -23.74
CA GLY A 167 1.87 1.98 -23.51
C GLY A 167 2.33 2.53 -22.15
N ILE A 168 1.38 2.89 -21.26
CA ILE A 168 1.66 3.38 -19.91
C ILE A 168 1.67 2.16 -18.98
N THR A 169 2.81 1.90 -18.33
CA THR A 169 2.99 0.81 -17.37
C THR A 169 2.69 1.26 -15.95
N ASP A 170 2.71 0.32 -15.01
CA ASP A 170 2.40 0.53 -13.59
C ASP A 170 3.10 1.74 -13.00
N GLU A 171 4.42 1.84 -13.20
CA GLU A 171 5.25 2.92 -12.66
C GLU A 171 4.72 4.31 -13.04
N PHE A 172 4.18 4.45 -14.25
CA PHE A 172 3.83 5.74 -14.84
C PHE A 172 2.31 6.01 -14.87
N LEU A 173 1.50 5.15 -14.24
CA LEU A 173 0.05 5.38 -14.17
C LEU A 173 -0.23 6.78 -13.63
N GLU A 174 -0.92 7.60 -14.43
CA GLU A 174 -1.31 8.95 -14.00
C GLU A 174 -2.49 8.90 -13.00
N PRO A 175 -2.58 9.89 -12.11
CA PRO A 175 -3.69 10.02 -11.18
C PRO A 175 -5.05 10.14 -11.85
#